data_08956fd370e420fa9f4347bea7311665
#
_entry.id   08956fd370e420fa9f4347bea7311665
#
_cell.length_a   1.000
_cell.length_b   1.000
_cell.length_c   1.000
_cell.angle_alpha   90.00
_cell.angle_beta   90.00
_cell.angle_gamma   90.00
#
_symmetry.space_group_name_H-M   'P 1'
#
loop_
_entity.id
_entity.type
_entity.pdbx_description
1 polymer ?
#
loop_
_entity_poly.entity_id
_entity_poly.type
_entity_poly.pdbx_seq_one_letter_code
_entity_poly.pdbx_strand_id
1 'polypeptide(L)'
;MSAATTYLLDTNIISHMMRYPQGVAAQRVFQFATQGASVQLCTSVVVDCELRFGLQRRSNPQWSLRFEAAMASLEICPLTPEVSAFYAKLRFSLEQQGQPMGPNDLLIAAHALSMKAILVSADLAFKRLPDLVVENWLA
;
A
#
# COMPACT_ATOMS: atom_id res chain seq x y z
N MET A 1 -8.22 -22.49 -13.00
CA MET A 1 -8.09 -21.04 -13.13
C MET A 1 -7.40 -20.46 -11.90
N SER A 2 -6.26 -19.83 -12.07
CA SER A 2 -5.57 -19.20 -10.96
C SER A 2 -6.18 -17.82 -10.67
N ALA A 3 -6.29 -17.47 -9.40
CA ALA A 3 -6.72 -16.14 -9.00
C ALA A 3 -5.65 -15.11 -9.38
N ALA A 4 -6.07 -13.88 -9.66
CA ALA A 4 -5.14 -12.79 -9.88
C ALA A 4 -4.34 -12.51 -8.61
N THR A 5 -3.06 -12.17 -8.76
CA THR A 5 -2.24 -11.70 -7.65
C THR A 5 -2.58 -10.25 -7.37
N THR A 6 -2.88 -9.93 -6.12
CA THR A 6 -3.22 -8.57 -5.70
C THR A 6 -2.03 -7.96 -4.98
N TYR A 7 -1.60 -6.79 -5.45
CA TYR A 7 -0.56 -5.98 -4.81
C TYR A 7 -1.18 -4.73 -4.24
N LEU A 8 -0.98 -4.50 -2.95
CA LEU A 8 -1.44 -3.30 -2.27
C LEU A 8 -0.22 -2.43 -1.97
N LEU A 9 -0.15 -1.27 -2.60
CA LEU A 9 1.00 -0.38 -2.50
C LEU A 9 0.88 0.56 -1.29
N ASP A 10 1.94 0.60 -0.50
CA ASP A 10 2.04 1.47 0.67
C ASP A 10 2.43 2.90 0.25
N THR A 11 2.31 3.82 1.19
CA THR A 11 2.57 5.24 0.99
C THR A 11 3.96 5.51 0.42
N ASN A 12 5.00 4.86 0.96
CA ASN A 12 6.38 5.10 0.51
C ASN A 12 6.60 4.70 -0.94
N ILE A 13 5.89 3.69 -1.43
CA ILE A 13 6.00 3.25 -2.82
C ILE A 13 5.37 4.28 -3.76
N ILE A 14 4.16 4.74 -3.43
CA ILE A 14 3.47 5.74 -4.24
C ILE A 14 4.21 7.08 -4.19
N SER A 15 4.73 7.46 -3.03
CA SER A 15 5.55 8.67 -2.91
C SER A 15 6.77 8.60 -3.81
N HIS A 16 7.40 7.43 -3.90
CA HIS A 16 8.53 7.23 -4.81
C HIS A 16 8.12 7.42 -6.27
N MET A 17 6.94 6.89 -6.64
CA MET A 17 6.41 7.04 -8.00
C MET A 17 6.15 8.52 -8.32
N MET A 18 5.69 9.29 -7.34
CA MET A 18 5.45 10.73 -7.52
C MET A 18 6.75 11.50 -7.71
N ARG A 19 7.77 11.14 -6.91
CA ARG A 19 9.07 11.79 -6.97
C ARG A 19 9.87 11.40 -8.20
N TYR A 20 9.76 10.12 -8.58
CA TYR A 20 10.51 9.56 -9.71
C TYR A 20 9.53 8.87 -10.67
N PRO A 21 8.85 9.66 -11.55
CA PRO A 21 7.84 9.09 -12.45
C PRO A 21 8.36 8.05 -13.42
N GLN A 22 9.68 7.99 -13.63
CA GLN A 22 10.32 6.98 -14.47
C GLN A 22 11.24 6.08 -13.66
N GLY A 23 11.08 6.09 -12.34
CA GLY A 23 11.88 5.28 -11.43
C GLY A 23 11.44 3.82 -11.38
N VAL A 24 12.12 3.06 -10.51
CA VAL A 24 11.96 1.60 -10.45
C VAL A 24 10.53 1.19 -10.07
N ALA A 25 9.91 1.90 -9.13
CA ALA A 25 8.55 1.56 -8.70
C ALA A 25 7.53 1.86 -9.79
N ALA A 26 7.64 3.05 -10.42
CA ALA A 26 6.74 3.42 -11.51
C ALA A 26 6.86 2.48 -12.70
N GLN A 27 8.07 2.05 -13.02
CA GLN A 27 8.30 1.07 -14.09
C GLN A 27 7.66 -0.28 -13.77
N ARG A 28 7.76 -0.72 -12.52
CA ARG A 28 7.17 -1.98 -12.09
C ARG A 28 5.65 -1.93 -12.21
N VAL A 29 5.05 -0.82 -11.78
CA VAL A 29 3.59 -0.61 -11.92
C VAL A 29 3.18 -0.65 -13.39
N PHE A 30 3.93 0.04 -14.24
CA PHE A 30 3.64 0.04 -15.67
C PHE A 30 3.71 -1.37 -16.27
N GLN A 31 4.75 -2.13 -15.92
CA GLN A 31 4.89 -3.50 -16.39
C GLN A 31 3.70 -4.36 -15.97
N PHE A 32 3.31 -4.31 -14.70
CA PHE A 32 2.17 -5.10 -14.21
C PHE A 32 0.85 -4.63 -14.82
N ALA A 33 0.68 -3.32 -15.01
CA ALA A 33 -0.55 -2.78 -15.58
C ALA A 33 -0.76 -3.25 -17.03
N THR A 34 0.32 -3.58 -17.73
CA THR A 34 0.23 -4.05 -19.13
C THR A 34 0.15 -5.57 -19.27
N GLN A 35 0.22 -6.32 -18.14
CA GLN A 35 0.14 -7.78 -18.17
C GLN A 35 -1.27 -8.35 -18.22
N GLY A 36 -2.28 -7.49 -18.13
CA GLY A 36 -3.67 -7.92 -18.21
C GLY A 36 -4.22 -8.43 -16.88
N ALA A 37 -5.12 -9.40 -16.93
CA ALA A 37 -5.98 -9.78 -15.81
C ALA A 37 -5.31 -10.59 -14.71
N SER A 38 -4.04 -10.99 -14.86
CA SER A 38 -3.35 -11.83 -13.87
C SER A 38 -2.84 -11.06 -12.67
N VAL A 39 -2.88 -9.72 -12.70
CA VAL A 39 -2.37 -8.87 -11.63
C VAL A 39 -3.39 -7.76 -11.34
N GLN A 40 -3.67 -7.56 -10.06
CA GLN A 40 -4.48 -6.44 -9.59
C GLN A 40 -3.59 -5.51 -8.80
N LEU A 41 -3.53 -4.24 -9.22
CA LEU A 41 -2.76 -3.20 -8.55
C LEU A 41 -3.71 -2.29 -7.79
N CYS A 42 -3.49 -2.15 -6.50
CA CYS A 42 -4.37 -1.32 -5.68
C CYS A 42 -3.61 -0.65 -4.53
N THR A 43 -4.30 0.22 -3.85
CA THR A 43 -3.83 0.79 -2.61
C THR A 43 -4.99 0.91 -1.64
N SER A 44 -4.69 1.13 -0.37
CA SER A 44 -5.69 1.32 0.67
C SER A 44 -6.19 2.75 0.67
N VAL A 45 -7.47 2.94 1.01
CA VAL A 45 -8.00 4.28 1.27
C VAL A 45 -7.22 4.98 2.38
N VAL A 46 -6.61 4.23 3.31
CA VAL A 46 -5.76 4.80 4.37
C VAL A 46 -4.52 5.48 3.74
N VAL A 47 -3.90 4.81 2.77
CA VAL A 47 -2.75 5.37 2.03
C VAL A 47 -3.19 6.62 1.26
N ASP A 48 -4.35 6.56 0.61
CA ASP A 48 -4.91 7.70 -0.12
C ASP A 48 -5.10 8.90 0.83
N CYS A 49 -5.61 8.66 2.03
CA CYS A 49 -5.74 9.69 3.05
C CYS A 49 -4.40 10.34 3.39
N GLU A 50 -3.37 9.53 3.61
CA GLU A 50 -2.05 10.03 3.96
C GLU A 50 -1.44 10.89 2.84
N LEU A 51 -1.57 10.41 1.61
CA LEU A 51 -1.04 11.13 0.45
C LEU A 51 -1.77 12.45 0.21
N ARG A 52 -3.10 12.45 0.31
CA ARG A 52 -3.89 13.66 0.13
C ARG A 52 -3.61 14.68 1.23
N PHE A 53 -3.40 14.22 2.46
CA PHE A 53 -2.99 15.11 3.53
C PHE A 53 -1.64 15.76 3.23
N GLY A 54 -0.69 15.00 2.71
CA GLY A 54 0.60 15.53 2.28
C GLY A 54 0.46 16.59 1.20
N LEU A 55 -0.46 16.39 0.25
CA LEU A 55 -0.72 17.38 -0.80
C LEU A 55 -1.29 18.67 -0.23
N GLN A 56 -2.19 18.59 0.74
CA GLN A 56 -2.75 19.76 1.41
C GLN A 56 -1.66 20.58 2.09
N ARG A 57 -0.71 19.90 2.73
CA ARG A 57 0.39 20.57 3.44
C ARG A 57 1.35 21.30 2.49
N ARG A 58 1.56 20.79 1.28
CA ARG A 58 2.54 21.34 0.34
C ARG A 58 1.98 22.40 -0.59
N SER A 59 0.69 22.37 -0.89
CA SER A 59 0.01 23.34 -1.76
C SER A 59 0.71 23.58 -3.10
N ASN A 60 1.31 22.55 -3.68
CA ASN A 60 2.04 22.67 -4.95
C ASN A 60 1.27 21.93 -6.05
N PRO A 61 0.76 22.66 -7.08
CA PRO A 61 -0.03 22.03 -8.15
C PRO A 61 0.72 20.91 -8.88
N GLN A 62 2.04 21.02 -8.97
CA GLN A 62 2.85 19.99 -9.64
C GLN A 62 2.80 18.66 -8.91
N TRP A 63 2.80 18.69 -7.57
CA TRP A 63 2.67 17.47 -6.79
C TRP A 63 1.29 16.83 -6.95
N SER A 64 0.25 17.65 -7.07
CA SER A 64 -1.11 17.13 -7.34
C SER A 64 -1.17 16.41 -8.69
N LEU A 65 -0.53 16.96 -9.71
CA LEU A 65 -0.45 16.31 -11.03
C LEU A 65 0.32 14.98 -10.96
N ARG A 66 1.43 14.97 -10.23
CA ARG A 66 2.22 13.76 -10.05
C ARG A 66 1.45 12.69 -9.27
N PHE A 67 0.68 13.11 -8.28
CA PHE A 67 -0.19 12.21 -7.54
C PHE A 67 -1.23 11.57 -8.46
N GLU A 68 -1.92 12.38 -9.25
CA GLU A 68 -2.93 11.85 -10.19
C GLU A 68 -2.31 10.86 -11.17
N ALA A 69 -1.13 11.17 -11.67
CA ALA A 69 -0.43 10.26 -12.60
C ALA A 69 -0.06 8.94 -11.92
N ALA A 70 0.45 9.01 -10.68
CA ALA A 70 0.83 7.81 -9.93
C ALA A 70 -0.39 6.92 -9.64
N MET A 71 -1.53 7.53 -9.31
CA MET A 71 -2.73 6.79 -8.95
C MET A 71 -3.51 6.25 -10.14
N ALA A 72 -3.19 6.69 -11.36
CA ALA A 72 -3.98 6.36 -12.55
C ALA A 72 -4.06 4.86 -12.83
N SER A 73 -3.04 4.09 -12.45
CA SER A 73 -2.99 2.64 -12.67
C SER A 73 -3.41 1.84 -11.44
N LEU A 74 -3.85 2.50 -10.37
CA LEU A 74 -4.16 1.84 -9.10
C LEU A 74 -5.64 1.98 -8.79
N GLU A 75 -6.20 0.91 -8.22
CA GLU A 75 -7.53 0.95 -7.63
C GLU A 75 -7.40 1.34 -6.16
N ILE A 76 -8.25 2.24 -5.69
CA ILE A 76 -8.29 2.60 -4.27
C ILE A 76 -9.34 1.72 -3.60
N CYS A 77 -8.90 0.86 -2.67
CA CYS A 77 -9.77 -0.09 -2.02
C CYS A 77 -10.30 0.48 -0.71
N PRO A 78 -11.62 0.40 -0.47
CA PRO A 78 -12.20 0.86 0.78
C PRO A 78 -11.90 -0.12 1.91
N LEU A 79 -11.92 0.37 3.14
CA LEU A 79 -11.89 -0.49 4.31
C LEU A 79 -13.25 -1.17 4.46
N THR A 80 -13.25 -2.50 4.51
CA THR A 80 -14.46 -3.27 4.72
C THR A 80 -14.51 -3.78 6.17
N PRO A 81 -15.66 -4.27 6.64
CA PRO A 81 -15.75 -4.80 8.01
C PRO A 81 -14.78 -5.93 8.31
N GLU A 82 -14.36 -6.70 7.29
CA GLU A 82 -13.40 -7.80 7.49
C GLU A 82 -12.05 -7.32 8.01
N VAL A 83 -11.69 -6.06 7.75
CA VAL A 83 -10.42 -5.49 8.22
C VAL A 83 -10.35 -5.50 9.75
N SER A 84 -11.51 -5.32 10.42
CA SER A 84 -11.52 -5.15 11.88
C SER A 84 -11.00 -6.35 12.64
N ALA A 85 -11.29 -7.57 12.19
CA ALA A 85 -10.81 -8.78 12.85
C ALA A 85 -9.30 -8.92 12.72
N PHE A 86 -8.76 -8.64 11.55
CA PHE A 86 -7.31 -8.68 11.32
C PHE A 86 -6.60 -7.59 12.14
N TYR A 87 -7.18 -6.40 12.19
CA TYR A 87 -6.64 -5.29 12.97
C TYR A 87 -6.53 -5.66 14.46
N ALA A 88 -7.60 -6.21 15.02
CA ALA A 88 -7.64 -6.56 16.43
C ALA A 88 -6.57 -7.60 16.77
N LYS A 89 -6.43 -8.63 15.95
CA LYS A 89 -5.43 -9.69 16.18
C LYS A 89 -4.01 -9.15 16.06
N LEU A 90 -3.72 -8.37 15.03
CA LEU A 90 -2.39 -7.80 14.82
C LEU A 90 -2.00 -6.89 15.97
N ARG A 91 -2.87 -5.99 16.33
CA ARG A 91 -2.59 -5.03 17.40
C ARG A 91 -2.35 -5.74 18.72
N PHE A 92 -3.21 -6.69 19.07
CA PHE A 92 -3.05 -7.46 20.30
C PHE A 92 -1.71 -8.19 20.33
N SER A 93 -1.37 -8.88 19.25
CA SER A 93 -0.13 -9.64 19.15
C SER A 93 1.10 -8.73 19.28
N LEU A 94 1.10 -7.58 18.60
CA LEU A 94 2.23 -6.65 18.66
C LEU A 94 2.40 -6.02 20.04
N GLU A 95 1.29 -5.69 20.70
CA GLU A 95 1.35 -5.14 22.05
C GLU A 95 1.86 -6.17 23.03
N GLN A 96 1.46 -7.45 22.89
CA GLN A 96 1.96 -8.55 23.71
C GLN A 96 3.47 -8.74 23.55
N GLN A 97 3.99 -8.50 22.36
CA GLN A 97 5.42 -8.63 22.07
C GLN A 97 6.22 -7.38 22.43
N GLY A 98 5.57 -6.32 22.92
CA GLY A 98 6.22 -5.06 23.20
C GLY A 98 6.69 -4.33 21.94
N GLN A 99 6.06 -4.58 20.80
CA GLN A 99 6.43 -4.00 19.51
C GLN A 99 5.23 -3.30 18.87
N PRO A 100 4.67 -2.26 19.50
CA PRO A 100 3.51 -1.58 18.95
C PRO A 100 3.82 -0.93 17.59
N MET A 101 2.77 -0.80 16.79
CA MET A 101 2.86 -0.19 15.47
C MET A 101 1.86 0.97 15.41
N GLY A 102 2.17 2.00 14.64
CA GLY A 102 1.26 3.13 14.49
C GLY A 102 -0.09 2.71 13.91
N PRO A 103 -1.16 3.47 14.22
CA PRO A 103 -2.52 3.06 13.83
C PRO A 103 -2.73 2.98 12.33
N ASN A 104 -2.16 3.88 11.55
CA ASN A 104 -2.32 3.83 10.09
C ASN A 104 -1.60 2.62 9.50
N ASP A 105 -0.40 2.31 9.99
CA ASP A 105 0.35 1.13 9.52
C ASP A 105 -0.38 -0.15 9.89
N LEU A 106 -0.98 -0.21 11.08
CA LEU A 106 -1.81 -1.35 11.48
C LEU A 106 -3.00 -1.53 10.54
N LEU A 107 -3.68 -0.44 10.19
CA LEU A 107 -4.82 -0.49 9.27
C LEU A 107 -4.38 -0.95 7.88
N ILE A 108 -3.26 -0.47 7.39
CA ILE A 108 -2.74 -0.86 6.08
C ILE A 108 -2.41 -2.36 6.07
N ALA A 109 -1.72 -2.85 7.11
CA ALA A 109 -1.37 -4.26 7.21
C ALA A 109 -2.62 -5.15 7.32
N ALA A 110 -3.57 -4.75 8.16
CA ALA A 110 -4.83 -5.48 8.32
C ALA A 110 -5.63 -5.49 7.02
N HIS A 111 -5.63 -4.38 6.28
CA HIS A 111 -6.29 -4.28 4.99
C HIS A 111 -5.69 -5.26 3.99
N ALA A 112 -4.36 -5.29 3.89
CA ALA A 112 -3.67 -6.24 3.00
C ALA A 112 -4.01 -7.68 3.35
N LEU A 113 -4.01 -8.03 4.64
CA LEU A 113 -4.35 -9.37 5.09
C LEU A 113 -5.79 -9.74 4.73
N SER A 114 -6.73 -8.81 4.93
CA SER A 114 -8.14 -9.07 4.63
C SER A 114 -8.38 -9.33 3.15
N MET A 115 -7.55 -8.76 2.29
CA MET A 115 -7.64 -8.92 0.84
C MET A 115 -6.78 -10.07 0.32
N LYS A 116 -5.99 -10.70 1.17
CA LYS A 116 -4.96 -11.67 0.78
C LYS A 116 -4.01 -11.06 -0.25
N ALA A 117 -3.71 -9.78 -0.08
CA ALA A 117 -2.84 -9.04 -0.98
C ALA A 117 -1.39 -9.11 -0.50
N ILE A 118 -0.46 -8.98 -1.45
CA ILE A 118 0.94 -8.72 -1.14
C ILE A 118 1.07 -7.24 -0.83
N LEU A 119 1.61 -6.90 0.32
CA LEU A 119 1.88 -5.51 0.67
C LEU A 119 3.20 -5.10 0.06
N VAL A 120 3.18 -4.05 -0.77
CA VAL A 120 4.39 -3.50 -1.36
C VAL A 120 4.82 -2.30 -0.54
N SER A 121 5.94 -2.45 0.17
CA SER A 121 6.42 -1.41 1.10
C SER A 121 7.93 -1.52 1.29
N ALA A 122 8.56 -0.37 1.46
CA ALA A 122 9.97 -0.28 1.81
C ALA A 122 10.18 -0.27 3.33
N ASP A 123 9.10 -0.22 4.12
CA ASP A 123 9.20 -0.19 5.58
C ASP A 123 9.43 -1.60 6.11
N LEU A 124 10.59 -1.81 6.73
CA LEU A 124 10.98 -3.12 7.27
C LEU A 124 10.09 -3.58 8.44
N ALA A 125 9.37 -2.66 9.08
CA ALA A 125 8.52 -3.00 10.20
C ALA A 125 7.43 -4.01 9.82
N PHE A 126 6.95 -3.96 8.58
CA PHE A 126 5.91 -4.88 8.11
C PHE A 126 6.40 -6.32 7.99
N LYS A 127 7.69 -6.54 7.79
CA LYS A 127 8.23 -7.90 7.67
C LYS A 127 8.14 -8.72 8.95
N ARG A 128 7.93 -8.06 10.09
CA ARG A 128 7.76 -8.74 11.38
C ARG A 128 6.39 -9.37 11.54
N LEU A 129 5.44 -9.00 10.70
CA LEU A 129 4.05 -9.42 10.87
C LEU A 129 3.85 -10.83 10.31
N PRO A 130 3.27 -11.76 11.10
CA PRO A 130 2.99 -13.10 10.60
C PRO A 130 1.91 -13.05 9.52
N ASP A 131 1.98 -13.98 8.58
CA ASP A 131 1.00 -14.18 7.52
C ASP A 131 0.92 -13.05 6.50
N LEU A 132 1.68 -11.95 6.67
CA LEU A 132 1.72 -10.87 5.71
C LEU A 132 2.90 -11.06 4.76
N VAL A 133 2.60 -11.15 3.47
CA VAL A 133 3.63 -11.18 2.44
C VAL A 133 3.98 -9.76 2.06
N VAL A 134 5.27 -9.43 2.14
CA VAL A 134 5.75 -8.06 1.87
C VAL A 134 6.82 -8.13 0.79
N GLU A 135 6.69 -7.23 -0.21
CA GLU A 135 7.72 -7.02 -1.23
C GLU A 135 8.17 -5.58 -1.21
N ASN A 136 9.47 -5.37 -1.39
CA ASN A 136 10.02 -4.02 -1.50
C ASN A 136 10.44 -3.78 -2.95
N TRP A 137 9.67 -2.93 -3.65
CA TRP A 137 9.96 -2.62 -5.06
C TRP A 137 11.02 -1.53 -5.24
N LEU A 138 11.57 -1.02 -4.14
CA LEU A 138 12.62 0.00 -4.18
C LEU A 138 14.02 -0.60 -3.97
N ALA A 139 14.09 -1.86 -3.57
CA ALA A 139 15.34 -2.55 -3.31
C ALA A 139 15.89 -3.21 -4.58
#